data_c1af8e20b2bb9bc40c07d1565f05856d
#
_entry.id   c1af8e20b2bb9bc40c07d1565f05856d
#
_cell.length_a   1.000
_cell.length_b   1.000
_cell.length_c   1.000
_cell.angle_alpha   90.00
_cell.angle_beta   90.00
_cell.angle_gamma   90.00
#
_symmetry.space_group_name_H-M   'P 1'
#
loop_
_entity.id
_entity.type
_entity.pdbx_description
1 polymer ?
#
loop_
_entity_poly.entity_id
_entity_poly.type
_entity_poly.pdbx_seq_one_letter_code
_entity_poly.pdbx_strand_id
1 'polypeptide(L)'
;MDTAELLRKVRQIDIKTRALSDNVFAGEYHSAFKGRGMSFSEVREYQTGDDIRDIDWNVTARFGHPYTKLYEEERELTVLLMIDVSGSLECGTYNGSSRDMATEIAATLAYSAIKNNDKIGIIFYSDSIEKYIPPLKGRKHILYIIRELLELKPEGKGTNLANALEFLVNTQKKHCSVFILSDFIGQIDYKNTLMIASRKHEIASIQIYDRFMKQLPDLGLVKVCDSENGNELVLDTSSKKVRDAHARHWIAHERQLSEFFGSQNIDYISLTTEENYVNTLLKLFDRRK
;
A
#
# COMPACT_ATOMS: atom_id res chain seq x y z
N MET A 1 18.30 -13.87 11.21
CA MET A 1 17.24 -14.90 11.16
C MET A 1 17.79 -16.12 10.47
N ASP A 2 17.57 -17.32 11.02
CA ASP A 2 17.99 -18.56 10.38
C ASP A 2 17.14 -18.83 9.12
N THR A 3 17.75 -19.43 8.07
CA THR A 3 17.08 -19.74 6.80
C THR A 3 15.81 -20.59 6.98
N ALA A 4 15.84 -21.53 7.93
CA ALA A 4 14.68 -22.37 8.26
C ALA A 4 13.54 -21.58 8.90
N GLU A 5 13.86 -20.64 9.77
CA GLU A 5 12.90 -19.72 10.41
C GLU A 5 12.26 -18.78 9.39
N LEU A 6 13.07 -18.23 8.48
CA LEU A 6 12.59 -17.40 7.39
C LEU A 6 11.60 -18.15 6.49
N LEU A 7 11.96 -19.35 6.05
CA LEU A 7 11.08 -20.18 5.22
C LEU A 7 9.76 -20.53 5.93
N ARG A 8 9.80 -20.73 7.25
CA ARG A 8 8.60 -20.95 8.04
C ARG A 8 7.71 -19.71 8.07
N LYS A 9 8.29 -18.52 8.30
CA LYS A 9 7.55 -17.25 8.30
C LYS A 9 6.96 -16.93 6.93
N VAL A 10 7.74 -17.08 5.85
CA VAL A 10 7.25 -16.92 4.47
C VAL A 10 6.05 -17.85 4.21
N ARG A 11 6.15 -19.12 4.62
CA ARG A 11 5.06 -20.09 4.43
C ARG A 11 3.82 -19.76 5.27
N GLN A 12 3.99 -19.28 6.50
CA GLN A 12 2.87 -18.86 7.34
C GLN A 12 2.12 -17.67 6.75
N ILE A 13 2.86 -16.66 6.28
CA ILE A 13 2.29 -15.49 5.61
C ILE A 13 1.62 -15.93 4.29
N ASP A 14 2.26 -16.77 3.47
CA ASP A 14 1.69 -17.30 2.22
C ASP A 14 0.33 -17.97 2.49
N ILE A 15 0.23 -18.84 3.49
CA ILE A 15 -1.01 -19.54 3.81
C ILE A 15 -2.09 -18.57 4.34
N LYS A 16 -1.73 -17.71 5.30
CA LYS A 16 -2.66 -16.76 5.93
C LYS A 16 -3.23 -15.77 4.92
N THR A 17 -2.37 -15.15 4.13
CA THR A 17 -2.77 -14.10 3.19
C THR A 17 -3.49 -14.65 1.97
N ARG A 18 -3.15 -15.87 1.52
CA ARG A 18 -3.87 -16.53 0.44
C ARG A 18 -5.31 -16.84 0.84
N ALA A 19 -5.53 -17.41 2.03
CA ALA A 19 -6.88 -17.71 2.52
C ALA A 19 -7.73 -16.44 2.65
N LEU A 20 -7.14 -15.32 3.08
CA LEU A 20 -7.80 -14.02 3.17
C LEU A 20 -8.11 -13.45 1.77
N SER A 21 -7.15 -13.50 0.85
CA SER A 21 -7.33 -13.07 -0.53
C SER A 21 -8.41 -13.89 -1.25
N ASP A 22 -8.48 -15.20 -1.00
CA ASP A 22 -9.45 -16.08 -1.64
C ASP A 22 -10.89 -15.79 -1.23
N ASN A 23 -11.11 -15.41 0.02
CA ASN A 23 -12.46 -15.29 0.57
C ASN A 23 -13.04 -13.86 0.49
N VAL A 24 -12.22 -12.82 0.48
CA VAL A 24 -12.71 -11.46 0.77
C VAL A 24 -12.21 -10.41 -0.22
N PHE A 25 -10.96 -10.48 -0.66
CA PHE A 25 -10.32 -9.35 -1.34
C PHE A 25 -10.44 -9.32 -2.86
N ALA A 26 -10.57 -10.45 -3.54
CA ALA A 26 -10.41 -10.47 -4.99
C ALA A 26 -11.47 -9.66 -5.76
N GLY A 27 -12.73 -9.76 -5.35
CA GLY A 27 -13.82 -9.00 -5.99
C GLY A 27 -13.83 -7.52 -5.59
N GLU A 28 -13.62 -7.26 -4.30
CA GLU A 28 -13.66 -5.92 -3.71
C GLU A 28 -12.51 -5.04 -4.21
N TYR A 29 -11.29 -5.58 -4.17
CA TYR A 29 -10.11 -4.93 -4.70
C TYR A 29 -10.26 -4.56 -6.18
N HIS A 30 -10.71 -5.51 -7.03
CA HIS A 30 -10.86 -5.28 -8.46
C HIS A 30 -11.92 -4.24 -8.78
N SER A 31 -13.01 -4.16 -8.02
CA SER A 31 -14.04 -3.15 -8.23
C SER A 31 -13.62 -1.75 -7.79
N ALA A 32 -12.75 -1.65 -6.77
CA ALA A 32 -12.25 -0.40 -6.23
C ALA A 32 -11.21 0.28 -7.14
N PHE A 33 -10.38 -0.52 -7.82
CA PHE A 33 -9.31 -0.03 -8.69
C PHE A 33 -9.61 -0.34 -10.16
N LYS A 34 -10.54 0.41 -10.76
CA LYS A 34 -10.93 0.22 -12.16
C LYS A 34 -9.86 0.75 -13.11
N GLY A 35 -9.10 -0.15 -13.77
CA GLY A 35 -8.18 0.22 -14.86
C GLY A 35 -8.91 0.82 -16.06
N ARG A 36 -8.31 1.82 -16.72
CA ARG A 36 -8.77 2.38 -17.99
C ARG A 36 -7.98 1.72 -19.14
N GLY A 37 -8.39 0.55 -19.57
CA GLY A 37 -7.81 -0.11 -20.74
C GLY A 37 -8.90 -0.87 -21.49
N MET A 38 -9.00 -0.67 -22.80
CA MET A 38 -9.80 -1.49 -23.68
C MET A 38 -8.86 -2.38 -24.48
N SER A 39 -8.97 -3.71 -24.34
CA SER A 39 -8.33 -4.65 -25.23
C SER A 39 -9.34 -5.19 -26.24
N PHE A 40 -8.85 -5.40 -27.45
CA PHE A 40 -9.64 -6.08 -28.46
C PHE A 40 -9.99 -7.49 -27.99
N SER A 41 -11.30 -7.82 -27.90
CA SER A 41 -11.75 -9.13 -27.49
C SER A 41 -12.09 -10.01 -28.71
N GLU A 42 -13.07 -9.57 -29.49
CA GLU A 42 -13.54 -10.32 -30.63
C GLU A 42 -14.17 -9.39 -31.67
N VAL A 43 -14.52 -9.95 -32.82
CA VAL A 43 -15.28 -9.27 -33.87
C VAL A 43 -16.62 -9.96 -34.00
N ARG A 44 -17.71 -9.22 -33.90
CA ARG A 44 -19.05 -9.71 -34.20
C ARG A 44 -19.73 -8.94 -35.34
N GLU A 45 -20.78 -9.48 -35.88
CA GLU A 45 -21.59 -8.74 -36.84
C GLU A 45 -22.17 -7.47 -36.22
N TYR A 46 -22.10 -6.37 -37.00
CA TYR A 46 -22.64 -5.07 -36.61
C TYR A 46 -24.15 -5.19 -36.35
N GLN A 47 -24.60 -4.63 -35.26
CA GLN A 47 -26.02 -4.50 -34.93
C GLN A 47 -26.42 -3.03 -34.91
N THR A 48 -27.67 -2.75 -35.30
CA THR A 48 -28.18 -1.38 -35.28
C THR A 48 -28.08 -0.79 -33.88
N GLY A 49 -27.28 0.26 -33.74
CA GLY A 49 -26.98 0.92 -32.45
C GLY A 49 -25.52 0.83 -32.02
N ASP A 50 -24.70 0.00 -32.67
CA ASP A 50 -23.25 -0.03 -32.44
C ASP A 50 -22.58 1.24 -32.98
N ASP A 51 -21.47 1.65 -32.34
CA ASP A 51 -20.70 2.82 -32.81
C ASP A 51 -19.99 2.48 -34.14
N ILE A 52 -20.24 3.30 -35.13
CA ILE A 52 -19.63 3.16 -36.47
C ILE A 52 -18.09 3.25 -36.44
N ARG A 53 -17.52 3.90 -35.43
CA ARG A 53 -16.06 4.00 -35.23
C ARG A 53 -15.41 2.67 -34.89
N ASP A 54 -16.17 1.72 -34.34
CA ASP A 54 -15.70 0.41 -33.93
C ASP A 54 -15.81 -0.63 -35.07
N ILE A 55 -16.25 -0.24 -36.26
CA ILE A 55 -16.30 -1.14 -37.41
C ILE A 55 -14.89 -1.56 -37.82
N ASP A 56 -14.68 -2.89 -37.91
CA ASP A 56 -13.46 -3.45 -38.49
C ASP A 56 -13.59 -3.55 -40.02
N TRP A 57 -13.06 -2.54 -40.71
CA TRP A 57 -13.13 -2.49 -42.16
C TRP A 57 -12.37 -3.61 -42.88
N ASN A 58 -11.34 -4.21 -42.21
CA ASN A 58 -10.60 -5.33 -42.79
C ASN A 58 -11.41 -6.63 -42.78
N VAL A 59 -12.11 -6.87 -41.71
CA VAL A 59 -12.99 -8.03 -41.58
C VAL A 59 -14.24 -7.84 -42.43
N THR A 60 -14.83 -6.65 -42.42
CA THR A 60 -15.97 -6.26 -43.25
C THR A 60 -15.69 -6.49 -44.72
N ALA A 61 -14.51 -6.09 -45.19
CA ALA A 61 -14.11 -6.26 -46.62
C ALA A 61 -13.96 -7.74 -47.02
N ARG A 62 -13.67 -8.63 -46.09
CA ARG A 62 -13.53 -10.07 -46.38
C ARG A 62 -14.86 -10.83 -46.37
N PHE A 63 -15.79 -10.43 -45.52
CA PHE A 63 -17.05 -11.13 -45.36
C PHE A 63 -18.24 -10.46 -46.04
N GLY A 64 -18.09 -9.21 -46.53
CA GLY A 64 -19.13 -8.47 -47.25
C GLY A 64 -20.26 -7.91 -46.38
N HIS A 65 -20.19 -8.09 -45.06
CA HIS A 65 -21.10 -7.52 -44.07
C HIS A 65 -20.33 -6.72 -43.04
N PRO A 66 -20.90 -5.64 -42.46
CA PRO A 66 -20.21 -4.86 -41.48
C PRO A 66 -19.98 -5.67 -40.18
N TYR A 67 -18.73 -5.65 -39.69
CA TYR A 67 -18.31 -6.24 -38.43
C TYR A 67 -17.83 -5.16 -37.49
N THR A 68 -18.19 -5.24 -36.19
CA THR A 68 -17.74 -4.33 -35.15
C THR A 68 -16.76 -5.03 -34.22
N LYS A 69 -15.74 -4.28 -33.81
CA LYS A 69 -14.76 -4.72 -32.78
C LYS A 69 -15.42 -4.64 -31.43
N LEU A 70 -15.48 -5.75 -30.74
CA LEU A 70 -15.79 -5.75 -29.32
C LEU A 70 -14.49 -5.58 -28.54
N TYR A 71 -14.49 -4.60 -27.69
CA TYR A 71 -13.41 -4.36 -26.76
C TYR A 71 -13.87 -4.83 -25.39
N GLU A 72 -13.16 -5.81 -24.85
CA GLU A 72 -13.25 -6.10 -23.42
C GLU A 72 -12.32 -5.18 -22.68
N GLU A 73 -12.79 -4.64 -21.58
CA GLU A 73 -11.96 -3.85 -20.70
C GLU A 73 -11.01 -4.79 -19.95
N GLU A 74 -9.88 -5.14 -20.59
CA GLU A 74 -8.79 -5.87 -19.93
C GLU A 74 -8.12 -4.93 -18.95
N ARG A 75 -8.49 -5.11 -17.69
CA ARG A 75 -8.06 -4.27 -16.58
C ARG A 75 -6.84 -4.86 -15.91
N GLU A 76 -5.73 -4.96 -16.65
CA GLU A 76 -4.46 -5.24 -16.01
C GLU A 76 -4.02 -4.02 -15.20
N LEU A 77 -4.22 -4.09 -13.89
CA LEU A 77 -3.73 -3.06 -12.98
C LEU A 77 -2.24 -3.26 -12.71
N THR A 78 -1.56 -2.16 -12.48
CA THR A 78 -0.22 -2.17 -11.89
C THR A 78 -0.34 -1.63 -10.47
N VAL A 79 -0.01 -2.47 -9.50
CA VAL A 79 0.00 -2.13 -8.08
C VAL A 79 1.43 -1.88 -7.66
N LEU A 80 1.65 -0.81 -6.92
CA LEU A 80 2.94 -0.52 -6.34
C LEU A 80 2.79 -0.28 -4.84
N LEU A 81 3.54 -1.05 -4.05
CA LEU A 81 3.61 -0.87 -2.62
C LEU A 81 4.82 0.04 -2.31
N MET A 82 4.59 1.10 -1.55
CA MET A 82 5.66 1.94 -0.99
C MET A 82 5.71 1.67 0.51
N ILE A 83 6.78 1.06 0.97
CA ILE A 83 6.88 0.61 2.36
C ILE A 83 8.02 1.34 3.05
N ASP A 84 7.65 2.07 4.07
CA ASP A 84 8.58 2.64 5.02
C ASP A 84 9.28 1.52 5.77
N VAL A 85 10.60 1.57 5.81
CA VAL A 85 11.45 0.61 6.53
C VAL A 85 12.37 1.32 7.52
N SER A 86 12.07 2.57 7.87
CA SER A 86 12.77 3.34 8.88
C SER A 86 12.71 2.67 10.26
N GLY A 87 13.59 3.12 11.15
CA GLY A 87 13.70 2.56 12.49
C GLY A 87 12.41 2.68 13.34
N SER A 88 11.54 3.64 13.03
CA SER A 88 10.27 3.84 13.76
C SER A 88 9.29 2.67 13.60
N LEU A 89 9.26 2.01 12.43
CA LEU A 89 8.41 0.83 12.22
C LEU A 89 8.90 -0.45 12.89
N GLU A 90 10.13 -0.50 13.38
CA GLU A 90 10.62 -1.62 14.19
C GLU A 90 10.04 -1.62 15.60
N CYS A 91 9.44 -0.50 16.02
CA CYS A 91 8.74 -0.41 17.29
C CYS A 91 7.51 -1.32 17.30
N GLY A 92 7.36 -2.08 18.36
CA GLY A 92 6.21 -2.97 18.56
C GLY A 92 6.17 -3.54 19.96
N THR A 93 4.98 -3.90 20.41
CA THR A 93 4.74 -4.41 21.75
C THR A 93 4.25 -5.87 21.74
N TYR A 94 3.02 -6.13 22.17
CA TYR A 94 2.53 -7.49 22.45
C TYR A 94 2.21 -8.33 21.20
N ASN A 95 1.79 -7.71 20.08
CA ASN A 95 1.25 -8.43 18.92
C ASN A 95 2.17 -8.36 17.66
N GLY A 96 3.41 -8.03 17.85
CA GLY A 96 4.37 -7.83 16.75
C GLY A 96 4.68 -6.35 16.51
N SER A 97 5.58 -6.08 15.60
CA SER A 97 5.96 -4.73 15.22
C SER A 97 5.04 -4.15 14.15
N SER A 98 5.04 -2.82 14.00
CA SER A 98 4.38 -2.16 12.87
C SER A 98 4.89 -2.70 11.53
N ARG A 99 6.16 -3.11 11.47
CA ARG A 99 6.77 -3.77 10.32
C ARG A 99 6.17 -5.15 10.01
N ASP A 100 5.86 -5.96 11.04
CA ASP A 100 5.21 -7.26 10.84
C ASP A 100 3.81 -7.06 10.24
N MET A 101 3.04 -6.09 10.75
CA MET A 101 1.72 -5.76 10.19
C MET A 101 1.83 -5.21 8.76
N ALA A 102 2.78 -4.30 8.49
CA ALA A 102 3.03 -3.80 7.13
C ALA A 102 3.36 -4.94 6.17
N THR A 103 4.15 -5.93 6.61
CA THR A 103 4.48 -7.12 5.84
C THR A 103 3.25 -7.97 5.53
N GLU A 104 2.36 -8.19 6.52
CA GLU A 104 1.11 -8.94 6.31
C GLU A 104 0.17 -8.22 5.36
N ILE A 105 0.00 -6.90 5.50
CA ILE A 105 -0.83 -6.08 4.59
C ILE A 105 -0.26 -6.13 3.18
N ALA A 106 1.04 -5.91 3.02
CA ALA A 106 1.73 -5.94 1.74
C ALA A 106 1.58 -7.29 1.04
N ALA A 107 1.76 -8.40 1.78
CA ALA A 107 1.58 -9.74 1.26
C ALA A 107 0.12 -10.00 0.84
N THR A 108 -0.86 -9.53 1.62
CA THR A 108 -2.30 -9.68 1.31
C THR A 108 -2.66 -8.93 0.02
N LEU A 109 -2.19 -7.68 -0.13
CA LEU A 109 -2.38 -6.90 -1.35
C LEU A 109 -1.70 -7.55 -2.55
N ALA A 110 -0.48 -8.08 -2.37
CA ALA A 110 0.26 -8.77 -3.42
C ALA A 110 -0.47 -10.04 -3.91
N TYR A 111 -1.04 -10.83 -3.00
CA TYR A 111 -1.84 -12.00 -3.39
C TYR A 111 -3.12 -11.61 -4.11
N SER A 112 -3.80 -10.54 -3.67
CA SER A 112 -4.99 -10.04 -4.35
C SER A 112 -4.69 -9.57 -5.76
N ALA A 113 -3.58 -8.86 -5.96
CA ALA A 113 -3.14 -8.43 -7.28
C ALA A 113 -2.92 -9.61 -8.24
N ILE A 114 -2.26 -10.69 -7.77
CA ILE A 114 -2.04 -11.88 -8.63
C ILE A 114 -3.32 -12.64 -8.93
N LYS A 115 -4.23 -12.75 -7.98
CA LYS A 115 -5.50 -13.42 -8.22
C LYS A 115 -6.28 -12.75 -9.35
N ASN A 116 -6.16 -11.43 -9.45
CA ASN A 116 -6.74 -10.62 -10.51
C ASN A 116 -5.85 -10.50 -11.76
N ASN A 117 -4.74 -11.27 -11.83
CA ASN A 117 -3.77 -11.20 -12.92
C ASN A 117 -3.09 -9.84 -13.10
N ASP A 118 -2.99 -9.04 -12.02
CA ASP A 118 -2.35 -7.73 -11.98
C ASP A 118 -0.84 -7.82 -11.79
N LYS A 119 -0.12 -6.74 -12.10
CA LYS A 119 1.30 -6.60 -11.78
C LYS A 119 1.47 -6.00 -10.40
N ILE A 120 2.43 -6.51 -9.65
CA ILE A 120 2.78 -5.99 -8.33
C ILE A 120 4.28 -5.68 -8.25
N GLY A 121 4.62 -4.49 -7.75
CA GLY A 121 5.96 -4.06 -7.44
C GLY A 121 6.05 -3.45 -6.06
N ILE A 122 7.27 -3.15 -5.61
CA ILE A 122 7.48 -2.59 -4.28
C ILE A 122 8.67 -1.63 -4.27
N ILE A 123 8.53 -0.55 -3.53
CA ILE A 123 9.58 0.41 -3.18
C ILE A 123 9.75 0.36 -1.66
N PHE A 124 10.89 -0.07 -1.19
CA PHE A 124 11.30 0.09 0.20
C PHE A 124 12.05 1.40 0.34
N TYR A 125 11.68 2.20 1.32
CA TYR A 125 12.32 3.49 1.55
C TYR A 125 12.53 3.78 3.03
N SER A 126 13.58 4.55 3.31
CA SER A 126 13.92 5.17 4.56
C SER A 126 14.21 6.67 4.29
N ASP A 127 15.32 7.22 4.70
CA ASP A 127 15.88 8.50 4.22
C ASP A 127 16.31 8.43 2.74
N SER A 128 16.49 7.22 2.20
CA SER A 128 16.75 6.93 0.79
C SER A 128 15.93 5.77 0.27
N ILE A 129 16.07 5.47 -1.04
CA ILE A 129 15.47 4.26 -1.61
C ILE A 129 16.36 3.08 -1.27
N GLU A 130 15.87 2.22 -0.38
CA GLU A 130 16.59 1.02 0.05
C GLU A 130 16.56 -0.09 -1.02
N LYS A 131 15.39 -0.30 -1.62
CA LYS A 131 15.23 -1.30 -2.68
C LYS A 131 14.02 -1.03 -3.54
N TYR A 132 14.18 -1.26 -4.83
CA TYR A 132 13.07 -1.24 -5.78
C TYR A 132 12.92 -2.59 -6.46
N ILE A 133 11.71 -3.14 -6.43
CA ILE A 133 11.32 -4.35 -7.13
C ILE A 133 10.28 -3.96 -8.17
N PRO A 134 10.59 -4.06 -9.47
CA PRO A 134 9.68 -3.61 -10.52
C PRO A 134 8.40 -4.45 -10.55
N PRO A 135 7.28 -3.86 -11.03
CA PRO A 135 6.01 -4.57 -11.13
C PRO A 135 6.08 -5.74 -12.12
N LEU A 136 5.90 -6.96 -11.61
CA LEU A 136 5.84 -8.19 -12.38
C LEU A 136 4.67 -9.06 -11.92
N LYS A 137 4.31 -10.07 -12.73
CA LYS A 137 3.28 -11.05 -12.42
C LYS A 137 3.88 -12.36 -11.90
N GLY A 138 3.04 -13.13 -11.26
CA GLY A 138 3.29 -14.54 -10.99
C GLY A 138 3.74 -14.83 -9.56
N ARG A 139 3.41 -16.05 -9.12
CA ARG A 139 3.61 -16.51 -7.75
C ARG A 139 5.07 -16.45 -7.27
N LYS A 140 6.02 -16.73 -8.15
CA LYS A 140 7.45 -16.66 -7.79
C LYS A 140 7.87 -15.24 -7.42
N HIS A 141 7.29 -14.26 -8.10
CA HIS A 141 7.55 -12.84 -7.83
C HIS A 141 6.99 -12.40 -6.47
N ILE A 142 5.79 -12.86 -6.08
CA ILE A 142 5.27 -12.59 -4.72
C ILE A 142 6.15 -13.21 -3.65
N LEU A 143 6.52 -14.47 -3.80
CA LEU A 143 7.36 -15.12 -2.80
C LEU A 143 8.71 -14.40 -2.64
N TYR A 144 9.23 -13.85 -3.74
CA TYR A 144 10.40 -13.00 -3.71
C TYR A 144 10.13 -11.70 -2.93
N ILE A 145 8.99 -11.03 -3.19
CA ILE A 145 8.57 -9.81 -2.45
C ILE A 145 8.42 -10.12 -0.95
N ILE A 146 7.73 -11.20 -0.59
CA ILE A 146 7.54 -11.58 0.83
C ILE A 146 8.87 -11.87 1.51
N ARG A 147 9.77 -12.55 0.82
CA ARG A 147 11.12 -12.78 1.33
C ARG A 147 11.84 -11.47 1.61
N GLU A 148 11.81 -10.53 0.67
CA GLU A 148 12.45 -9.22 0.84
C GLU A 148 11.84 -8.41 1.98
N LEU A 149 10.52 -8.45 2.15
CA LEU A 149 9.82 -7.82 3.28
C LEU A 149 10.34 -8.32 4.64
N LEU A 150 10.70 -9.59 4.72
CA LEU A 150 11.19 -10.23 5.95
C LEU A 150 12.69 -10.08 6.16
N GLU A 151 13.49 -10.08 5.08
CA GLU A 151 14.95 -10.08 5.14
C GLU A 151 15.59 -8.71 5.06
N LEU A 152 14.91 -7.72 4.45
CA LEU A 152 15.48 -6.40 4.22
C LEU A 152 15.91 -5.76 5.55
N LYS A 153 17.18 -5.40 5.61
CA LYS A 153 17.72 -4.57 6.67
C LYS A 153 18.01 -3.21 6.07
N PRO A 154 17.28 -2.17 6.48
CA PRO A 154 17.53 -0.83 5.94
C PRO A 154 18.91 -0.32 6.38
N GLU A 155 19.55 0.45 5.52
CA GLU A 155 20.79 1.15 5.85
C GLU A 155 20.48 2.50 6.50
N GLY A 156 19.42 3.17 6.02
CA GLY A 156 18.93 4.42 6.57
C GLY A 156 18.09 4.23 7.85
N LYS A 157 18.11 5.25 8.72
CA LYS A 157 17.35 5.25 9.98
C LYS A 157 16.16 6.19 9.95
N GLY A 158 16.25 7.28 9.20
CA GLY A 158 15.23 8.28 9.07
C GLY A 158 14.20 7.95 7.99
N THR A 159 13.25 8.84 7.78
CA THR A 159 12.16 8.70 6.81
C THR A 159 12.13 9.88 5.86
N ASN A 160 12.18 9.63 4.54
CA ASN A 160 12.04 10.65 3.50
C ASN A 160 11.03 10.21 2.43
N LEU A 161 9.75 10.41 2.74
CA LEU A 161 8.66 10.08 1.82
C LEU A 161 8.69 10.95 0.54
N ALA A 162 9.18 12.20 0.62
CA ALA A 162 9.29 13.07 -0.55
C ALA A 162 10.20 12.46 -1.61
N ASN A 163 11.39 11.97 -1.22
CA ASN A 163 12.32 11.28 -2.10
C ASN A 163 11.71 10.01 -2.70
N ALA A 164 11.01 9.23 -1.88
CA ALA A 164 10.34 8.00 -2.35
C ALA A 164 9.24 8.30 -3.39
N LEU A 165 8.47 9.36 -3.21
CA LEU A 165 7.47 9.82 -4.17
C LEU A 165 8.08 10.37 -5.46
N GLU A 166 9.20 11.09 -5.39
CA GLU A 166 9.95 11.53 -6.57
C GLU A 166 10.45 10.33 -7.38
N PHE A 167 11.01 9.33 -6.69
CA PHE A 167 11.45 8.09 -7.32
C PHE A 167 10.29 7.37 -8.01
N LEU A 168 9.11 7.28 -7.35
CA LEU A 168 7.88 6.73 -7.94
C LEU A 168 7.53 7.43 -9.25
N VAL A 169 7.41 8.77 -9.23
CA VAL A 169 7.01 9.57 -10.40
C VAL A 169 8.00 9.43 -11.55
N ASN A 170 9.30 9.33 -11.23
CA ASN A 170 10.37 9.19 -12.22
C ASN A 170 10.44 7.78 -12.82
N THR A 171 10.18 6.74 -12.03
CA THR A 171 10.32 5.34 -12.43
C THR A 171 9.05 4.82 -13.11
N GLN A 172 7.86 5.13 -12.56
CA GLN A 172 6.58 4.68 -13.10
C GLN A 172 6.03 5.70 -14.09
N LYS A 173 6.10 5.37 -15.39
CA LYS A 173 5.57 6.25 -16.46
C LYS A 173 4.07 6.03 -16.70
N LYS A 174 3.57 4.80 -16.48
CA LYS A 174 2.16 4.45 -16.62
C LYS A 174 1.43 4.67 -15.31
N HIS A 175 0.13 4.95 -15.41
CA HIS A 175 -0.75 5.01 -14.24
C HIS A 175 -0.70 3.70 -13.44
N CYS A 176 -0.64 3.78 -12.13
CA CYS A 176 -0.69 2.63 -11.23
C CYS A 176 -1.41 2.98 -9.93
N SER A 177 -1.89 1.97 -9.23
CA SER A 177 -2.44 2.09 -7.90
C SER A 177 -1.33 1.92 -6.87
N VAL A 178 -1.15 2.90 -6.01
CA VAL A 178 -0.03 2.99 -5.06
C VAL A 178 -0.56 2.91 -3.64
N PHE A 179 -0.02 1.99 -2.85
CA PHE A 179 -0.30 1.90 -1.43
C PHE A 179 0.94 2.32 -0.65
N ILE A 180 0.81 3.38 0.14
CA ILE A 180 1.89 3.86 1.01
C ILE A 180 1.64 3.34 2.41
N LEU A 181 2.57 2.54 2.94
CA LEU A 181 2.55 2.00 4.29
C LEU A 181 3.65 2.67 5.11
N SER A 182 3.27 3.45 6.10
CA SER A 182 4.18 4.19 6.99
C SER A 182 3.47 4.50 8.30
N ASP A 183 4.18 4.90 9.33
CA ASP A 183 3.59 5.51 10.53
C ASP A 183 3.28 7.00 10.32
N PHE A 184 3.81 7.61 9.26
CA PHE A 184 3.68 9.03 8.93
C PHE A 184 4.07 9.97 10.08
N ILE A 185 5.01 9.53 10.94
CA ILE A 185 5.53 10.36 12.01
C ILE A 185 6.58 11.32 11.42
N GLY A 186 6.57 12.58 11.82
CA GLY A 186 7.50 13.59 11.35
C GLY A 186 6.83 14.79 10.67
N GLN A 187 7.61 15.57 9.94
CA GLN A 187 7.13 16.74 9.23
C GLN A 187 6.49 16.37 7.89
N ILE A 188 5.39 17.06 7.56
CA ILE A 188 4.71 16.88 6.26
C ILE A 188 5.41 17.76 5.20
N ASP A 189 6.64 17.44 4.87
CA ASP A 189 7.46 18.10 3.84
C ASP A 189 7.19 17.53 2.42
N TYR A 190 6.57 16.36 2.34
CA TYR A 190 6.26 15.64 1.11
C TYR A 190 4.98 16.15 0.37
N LYS A 191 4.35 17.23 0.85
CA LYS A 191 3.07 17.75 0.33
C LYS A 191 3.07 17.97 -1.19
N ASN A 192 4.07 18.67 -1.69
CA ASN A 192 4.13 19.03 -3.11
C ASN A 192 4.38 17.78 -3.97
N THR A 193 5.28 16.92 -3.56
CA THR A 193 5.62 15.70 -4.29
C THR A 193 4.44 14.72 -4.29
N LEU A 194 3.72 14.61 -3.17
CA LEU A 194 2.51 13.79 -3.09
C LEU A 194 1.41 14.30 -4.01
N MET A 195 1.21 15.62 -4.09
CA MET A 195 0.26 16.23 -5.02
C MET A 195 0.61 15.96 -6.49
N ILE A 196 1.90 15.94 -6.85
CA ILE A 196 2.34 15.57 -8.20
C ILE A 196 2.08 14.08 -8.45
N ALA A 197 2.42 13.23 -7.48
CA ALA A 197 2.22 11.79 -7.58
C ALA A 197 0.73 11.41 -7.69
N SER A 198 -0.16 12.05 -6.92
CA SER A 198 -1.61 11.77 -6.93
C SER A 198 -2.31 12.19 -8.24
N ARG A 199 -1.75 13.13 -8.99
CA ARG A 199 -2.26 13.46 -10.35
C ARG A 199 -1.92 12.40 -11.39
N LYS A 200 -0.87 11.62 -11.14
CA LYS A 200 -0.37 10.62 -12.08
C LYS A 200 -0.76 9.21 -11.69
N HIS A 201 -0.89 8.95 -10.42
CA HIS A 201 -1.16 7.64 -9.83
C HIS A 201 -2.32 7.73 -8.85
N GLU A 202 -2.99 6.63 -8.64
CA GLU A 202 -4.04 6.50 -7.65
C GLU A 202 -3.41 6.07 -6.30
N ILE A 203 -3.46 6.94 -5.30
CA ILE A 203 -2.74 6.75 -4.05
C ILE A 203 -3.71 6.43 -2.91
N ALA A 204 -3.34 5.44 -2.10
CA ALA A 204 -3.95 5.14 -0.81
C ALA A 204 -2.87 5.11 0.27
N SER A 205 -3.08 5.82 1.37
CA SER A 205 -2.15 5.92 2.49
C SER A 205 -2.66 5.12 3.67
N ILE A 206 -1.83 4.22 4.17
CA ILE A 206 -2.12 3.31 5.29
C ILE A 206 -1.15 3.64 6.40
N GLN A 207 -1.65 4.31 7.44
CA GLN A 207 -0.87 4.54 8.66
C GLN A 207 -0.90 3.29 9.53
N ILE A 208 0.27 2.86 9.99
CA ILE A 208 0.43 1.72 10.89
C ILE A 208 1.23 2.18 12.09
N TYR A 209 0.69 1.98 13.30
CA TYR A 209 1.36 2.41 14.51
C TYR A 209 1.05 1.49 15.70
N ASP A 210 1.93 1.48 16.68
CA ASP A 210 1.71 0.77 17.94
C ASP A 210 0.77 1.57 18.85
N ARG A 211 -0.08 0.88 19.61
CA ARG A 211 -1.02 1.49 20.53
C ARG A 211 -0.37 2.48 21.50
N PHE A 212 0.86 2.22 21.92
CA PHE A 212 1.56 3.08 22.88
C PHE A 212 1.95 4.43 22.26
N MET A 213 2.02 4.53 20.93
CA MET A 213 2.16 5.82 20.26
C MET A 213 0.93 6.70 20.46
N LYS A 214 -0.26 6.10 20.60
CA LYS A 214 -1.50 6.83 20.85
C LYS A 214 -1.75 7.07 22.35
N GLN A 215 -1.44 6.08 23.16
CA GLN A 215 -1.73 6.12 24.59
C GLN A 215 -0.62 5.48 25.41
N LEU A 216 0.16 6.32 26.10
CA LEU A 216 1.22 5.84 26.99
C LEU A 216 0.60 5.07 28.19
N PRO A 217 1.11 3.86 28.51
CA PRO A 217 0.74 3.15 29.72
C PRO A 217 1.36 3.79 30.97
N ASP A 218 0.81 3.50 32.13
CA ASP A 218 1.38 3.89 33.42
C ASP A 218 2.46 2.88 33.84
N LEU A 219 3.70 3.20 33.51
CA LEU A 219 4.88 2.35 33.78
C LEU A 219 5.93 3.04 34.67
N GLY A 220 5.57 4.20 35.25
CA GLY A 220 6.53 5.02 36.00
C GLY A 220 7.49 5.77 35.09
N LEU A 221 8.76 5.84 35.48
CA LEU A 221 9.81 6.46 34.67
C LEU A 221 10.24 5.52 33.55
N VAL A 222 10.04 5.94 32.32
CA VAL A 222 10.39 5.18 31.11
C VAL A 222 11.43 5.96 30.30
N LYS A 223 12.47 5.27 29.89
CA LYS A 223 13.43 5.79 28.93
C LYS A 223 12.89 5.50 27.52
N VAL A 224 12.62 6.54 26.76
CA VAL A 224 12.25 6.45 25.36
C VAL A 224 13.43 6.90 24.49
N CYS A 225 13.65 6.20 23.40
CA CYS A 225 14.69 6.50 22.44
C CYS A 225 14.03 6.85 21.10
N ASP A 226 14.43 7.97 20.52
CA ASP A 226 14.07 8.32 19.17
C ASP A 226 14.82 7.39 18.21
N SER A 227 14.06 6.59 17.45
CA SER A 227 14.61 5.59 16.54
C SER A 227 15.39 6.17 15.35
N GLU A 228 15.15 7.43 14.99
CA GLU A 228 15.78 8.09 13.87
C GLU A 228 17.13 8.74 14.25
N ASN A 229 17.16 9.49 15.34
CA ASN A 229 18.35 10.26 15.75
C ASN A 229 19.06 9.69 16.98
N GLY A 230 18.50 8.68 17.64
CA GLY A 230 19.05 8.03 18.82
C GLY A 230 19.00 8.89 20.10
N ASN A 231 18.30 10.01 20.08
CA ASN A 231 18.12 10.82 21.26
C ASN A 231 17.29 10.10 22.31
N GLU A 232 17.73 10.19 23.55
CA GLU A 232 17.08 9.54 24.68
C GLU A 232 16.37 10.58 25.55
N LEU A 233 15.15 10.29 25.94
CA LEU A 233 14.35 11.11 26.84
C LEU A 233 13.78 10.24 27.94
N VAL A 234 13.84 10.71 29.18
CA VAL A 234 13.15 10.06 30.31
C VAL A 234 11.80 10.72 30.50
N LEU A 235 10.74 9.94 30.39
CA LEU A 235 9.36 10.35 30.60
C LEU A 235 8.80 9.75 31.88
N ASP A 236 8.16 10.56 32.71
CA ASP A 236 7.38 10.09 33.85
C ASP A 236 5.96 9.75 33.37
N THR A 237 5.75 8.47 33.05
CA THR A 237 4.46 8.00 32.59
C THR A 237 3.46 7.76 33.74
N SER A 238 3.87 7.86 35.02
CA SER A 238 2.95 7.85 36.16
C SER A 238 2.14 9.14 36.22
N SER A 239 2.68 10.24 35.69
CA SER A 239 2.01 11.52 35.61
C SER A 239 0.87 11.51 34.59
N LYS A 240 -0.38 11.61 35.06
CA LYS A 240 -1.55 11.74 34.18
C LYS A 240 -1.43 12.91 33.22
N LYS A 241 -0.81 14.04 33.66
CA LYS A 241 -0.61 15.22 32.81
C LYS A 241 0.27 14.91 31.59
N VAL A 242 1.32 14.09 31.78
CA VAL A 242 2.22 13.64 30.71
C VAL A 242 1.47 12.76 29.72
N ARG A 243 0.75 11.75 30.22
CA ARG A 243 -0.06 10.84 29.38
C ARG A 243 -1.12 11.58 28.58
N ASP A 244 -1.85 12.51 29.22
CA ASP A 244 -2.89 13.31 28.55
C ASP A 244 -2.30 14.27 27.52
N ALA A 245 -1.13 14.83 27.77
CA ALA A 245 -0.42 15.69 26.80
C ALA A 245 0.00 14.89 25.56
N HIS A 246 0.57 13.69 25.76
CA HIS A 246 0.96 12.78 24.69
C HIS A 246 -0.27 12.36 23.85
N ALA A 247 -1.37 11.93 24.48
CA ALA A 247 -2.59 11.54 23.79
C ALA A 247 -3.18 12.68 22.96
N ARG A 248 -3.19 13.92 23.49
CA ARG A 248 -3.64 15.09 22.73
C ARG A 248 -2.76 15.40 21.53
N HIS A 249 -1.44 15.24 21.68
CA HIS A 249 -0.50 15.45 20.58
C HIS A 249 -0.77 14.44 19.45
N TRP A 250 -0.96 13.16 19.80
CA TRP A 250 -1.28 12.11 18.82
C TRP A 250 -2.60 12.37 18.10
N ILE A 251 -3.67 12.72 18.84
CA ILE A 251 -4.98 13.01 18.25
C ILE A 251 -4.88 14.20 17.27
N ALA A 252 -4.10 15.24 17.64
CA ALA A 252 -3.87 16.37 16.76
C ALA A 252 -3.13 15.97 15.49
N HIS A 253 -2.13 15.09 15.61
CA HIS A 253 -1.37 14.55 14.48
C HIS A 253 -2.25 13.70 13.55
N GLU A 254 -3.03 12.74 14.07
CA GLU A 254 -3.98 11.94 13.28
C GLU A 254 -4.98 12.85 12.52
N ARG A 255 -5.49 13.88 13.22
CA ARG A 255 -6.41 14.83 12.60
C ARG A 255 -5.73 15.62 11.47
N GLN A 256 -4.52 16.12 11.70
CA GLN A 256 -3.73 16.82 10.68
C GLN A 256 -3.48 15.97 9.44
N LEU A 257 -3.12 14.69 9.61
CA LEU A 257 -2.95 13.75 8.50
C LEU A 257 -4.27 13.51 7.75
N SER A 258 -5.36 13.26 8.49
CA SER A 258 -6.67 13.03 7.88
C SER A 258 -7.16 14.25 7.08
N GLU A 259 -7.02 15.47 7.62
CA GLU A 259 -7.35 16.72 6.92
C GLU A 259 -6.44 16.92 5.70
N PHE A 260 -5.15 16.64 5.84
CA PHE A 260 -4.17 16.77 4.77
C PHE A 260 -4.48 15.82 3.59
N PHE A 261 -4.60 14.51 3.83
CA PHE A 261 -4.90 13.54 2.78
C PHE A 261 -6.28 13.78 2.18
N GLY A 262 -7.30 14.09 3.01
CA GLY A 262 -8.64 14.43 2.54
C GLY A 262 -8.65 15.64 1.62
N SER A 263 -7.85 16.68 1.92
CA SER A 263 -7.74 17.88 1.07
C SER A 263 -7.13 17.59 -0.32
N GLN A 264 -6.37 16.50 -0.45
CA GLN A 264 -5.76 16.05 -1.70
C GLN A 264 -6.58 14.96 -2.40
N ASN A 265 -7.77 14.62 -1.87
CA ASN A 265 -8.59 13.50 -2.34
C ASN A 265 -7.83 12.17 -2.38
N ILE A 266 -6.96 11.95 -1.39
CA ILE A 266 -6.19 10.73 -1.20
C ILE A 266 -6.83 9.94 -0.07
N ASP A 267 -7.09 8.65 -0.31
CA ASP A 267 -7.61 7.78 0.72
C ASP A 267 -6.59 7.57 1.82
N TYR A 268 -7.03 7.75 3.04
CA TYR A 268 -6.24 7.58 4.24
C TYR A 268 -6.97 6.71 5.25
N ILE A 269 -6.27 5.72 5.77
CA ILE A 269 -6.71 4.89 6.88
C ILE A 269 -5.59 4.79 7.92
N SER A 270 -6.00 4.65 9.17
CA SER A 270 -5.11 4.53 10.32
C SER A 270 -5.40 3.21 11.03
N LEU A 271 -4.35 2.44 11.36
CA LEU A 271 -4.40 1.09 11.91
C LEU A 271 -3.46 0.96 13.08
N THR A 272 -3.94 0.41 14.20
CA THR A 272 -3.07 -0.06 15.28
C THR A 272 -2.63 -1.50 15.06
N THR A 273 -1.46 -1.87 15.56
CA THR A 273 -0.93 -3.25 15.45
C THR A 273 -1.83 -4.32 16.11
N GLU A 274 -2.80 -3.91 16.91
CA GLU A 274 -3.78 -4.79 17.53
C GLU A 274 -5.06 -4.98 16.70
N GLU A 275 -5.30 -4.13 15.70
CA GLU A 275 -6.53 -4.16 14.91
C GLU A 275 -6.50 -5.20 13.79
N ASN A 276 -7.70 -5.66 13.42
CA ASN A 276 -7.84 -6.52 12.26
C ASN A 276 -7.80 -5.66 10.98
N TYR A 277 -6.63 -5.61 10.34
CA TYR A 277 -6.39 -4.84 9.13
C TYR A 277 -7.31 -5.23 7.96
N VAL A 278 -7.80 -6.48 7.91
CA VAL A 278 -8.68 -6.97 6.84
C VAL A 278 -9.95 -6.14 6.74
N ASN A 279 -10.63 -5.95 7.87
CA ASN A 279 -11.87 -5.18 7.91
C ASN A 279 -11.66 -3.71 7.52
N THR A 280 -10.51 -3.15 7.87
CA THR A 280 -10.19 -1.74 7.57
C THR A 280 -9.82 -1.56 6.11
N LEU A 281 -9.10 -2.50 5.51
CA LEU A 281 -8.83 -2.50 4.07
C LEU A 281 -10.12 -2.68 3.24
N LEU A 282 -11.05 -3.53 3.68
CA LEU A 282 -12.35 -3.67 3.02
C LEU A 282 -13.13 -2.35 3.03
N LYS A 283 -13.18 -1.65 4.16
CA LYS A 283 -13.80 -0.32 4.23
C LYS A 283 -13.11 0.70 3.30
N LEU A 284 -11.79 0.60 3.12
CA LEU A 284 -11.07 1.42 2.17
C LEU A 284 -11.54 1.16 0.73
N PHE A 285 -11.69 -0.12 0.36
CA PHE A 285 -12.13 -0.51 -0.98
C PHE A 285 -13.60 -0.15 -1.23
N ASP A 286 -14.46 -0.30 -0.24
CA ASP A 286 -15.88 0.05 -0.35
C ASP A 286 -16.14 1.56 -0.58
N ARG A 287 -15.25 2.43 -0.06
CA ARG A 287 -15.34 3.88 -0.28
C ARG A 287 -15.03 4.29 -1.73
N ARG A 288 -14.40 3.42 -2.50
CA ARG A 288 -13.98 3.67 -3.88
C ARG A 288 -14.93 3.12 -4.94
N LYS A 289 -15.96 2.39 -4.54
CA LYS A 289 -17.04 1.92 -5.41
C LYS A 289 -18.00 3.05 -5.74
#